data_544da00f9739a3120eb97364aab0eefb
#
_entry.id   544da00f9739a3120eb97364aab0eefb
#
_cell.length_a   1.000
_cell.length_b   1.000
_cell.length_c   1.000
_cell.angle_alpha   90.00
_cell.angle_beta   90.00
_cell.angle_gamma   90.00
#
_symmetry.space_group_name_H-M   'P 1'
#
loop_
_entity.id
_entity.type
_entity.pdbx_description
1 polymer ?
#
loop_
_entity_poly.entity_id
_entity_poly.type
_entity_poly.pdbx_seq_one_letter_code
_entity_poly.pdbx_strand_id
1 'polypeptide(L)'
;MPLIVNLRHLEEHNVRLCGKLPVDELDLETGDEMIRAAQPLQYDIEVQKLEGGLLVRGSLRLALECRCVRCLEPFTLELALKAWTCHLPFEGEDAAAVVNDCVDLTPFAREDMLLEFPRHPLCKPDCGGLKTKIGKARKTADETAASAWAELDKLKL
;
A
#
# COMPACT_ATOMS: atom_id res chain seq x y z
N MET A 1 9.80 6.09 -15.84
CA MET A 1 9.29 5.33 -16.99
C MET A 1 8.27 4.31 -16.50
N PRO A 2 7.10 4.20 -17.12
CA PRO A 2 6.12 3.20 -16.71
C PRO A 2 6.66 1.79 -16.89
N LEU A 3 6.11 0.86 -16.13
CA LEU A 3 6.50 -0.55 -16.15
C LEU A 3 5.82 -1.27 -17.31
N ILE A 4 6.42 -1.21 -18.49
CA ILE A 4 5.85 -1.73 -19.74
C ILE A 4 6.60 -2.97 -20.21
N VAL A 5 5.85 -3.99 -20.62
CA VAL A 5 6.36 -5.23 -21.18
C VAL A 5 5.94 -5.36 -22.64
N ASN A 6 6.88 -5.70 -23.52
CA ASN A 6 6.59 -6.00 -24.92
C ASN A 6 6.34 -7.50 -25.07
N LEU A 7 5.16 -7.85 -25.59
CA LEU A 7 4.73 -9.24 -25.78
C LEU A 7 5.58 -10.01 -26.78
N ARG A 8 6.17 -9.32 -27.75
CA ARG A 8 7.05 -9.97 -28.74
C ARG A 8 8.30 -10.56 -28.12
N HIS A 9 8.85 -9.89 -27.10
CA HIS A 9 10.02 -10.40 -26.39
C HIS A 9 9.69 -11.63 -25.55
N LEU A 10 8.43 -11.78 -25.15
CA LEU A 10 7.95 -12.91 -24.36
C LEU A 10 7.67 -14.18 -25.19
N GLU A 11 7.63 -14.08 -26.51
CA GLU A 11 7.40 -15.25 -27.38
C GLU A 11 8.57 -16.24 -27.32
N GLU A 12 9.78 -15.73 -27.15
CA GLU A 12 10.99 -16.53 -27.15
C GLU A 12 11.46 -16.89 -25.72
N HIS A 13 11.35 -15.94 -24.77
CA HIS A 13 11.89 -16.09 -23.42
C HIS A 13 11.06 -15.32 -22.39
N ASN A 14 11.17 -15.75 -21.13
CA ASN A 14 10.70 -14.94 -20.02
C ASN A 14 11.51 -13.64 -19.95
N VAL A 15 10.86 -12.54 -19.63
CA VAL A 15 11.50 -11.23 -19.52
C VAL A 15 11.62 -10.87 -18.05
N ARG A 16 12.84 -10.56 -17.62
CA ARG A 16 13.09 -10.03 -16.29
C ARG A 16 13.23 -8.51 -16.36
N LEU A 17 12.48 -7.82 -15.52
CA LEU A 17 12.51 -6.38 -15.38
C LEU A 17 12.92 -6.03 -13.96
N CYS A 18 13.96 -5.21 -13.82
CA CYS A 18 14.36 -4.68 -12.53
C CYS A 18 14.71 -3.20 -12.65
N GLY A 19 14.35 -2.44 -11.63
CA GLY A 19 14.59 -1.01 -11.64
C GLY A 19 13.80 -0.28 -10.56
N LYS A 20 13.59 1.00 -10.82
CA LYS A 20 12.87 1.90 -9.92
C LYS A 20 11.79 2.63 -10.71
N LEU A 21 10.60 2.67 -10.14
CA LEU A 21 9.47 3.38 -10.72
C LEU A 21 9.19 4.64 -9.88
N PRO A 22 9.24 5.84 -10.47
CA PRO A 22 8.98 7.08 -9.74
C PRO A 22 7.58 7.11 -9.12
N VAL A 23 7.46 7.75 -7.97
CA VAL A 23 6.18 7.89 -7.25
C VAL A 23 5.14 8.63 -8.08
N ASP A 24 5.57 9.63 -8.85
CA ASP A 24 4.70 10.42 -9.71
C ASP A 24 4.01 9.59 -10.79
N GLU A 25 4.71 8.58 -11.31
CA GLU A 25 4.14 7.65 -12.30
C GLU A 25 3.19 6.61 -11.68
N LEU A 26 3.39 6.31 -10.40
CA LEU A 26 2.53 5.39 -9.65
C LEU A 26 1.24 6.04 -9.15
N ASP A 27 1.20 7.36 -9.05
CA ASP A 27 0.05 8.10 -8.50
C ASP A 27 -0.42 7.49 -7.16
N LEU A 28 0.52 7.40 -6.21
CA LEU A 28 0.26 6.85 -4.88
C LEU A 28 -0.25 7.89 -3.89
N GLU A 29 -0.79 9.01 -4.36
CA GLU A 29 -1.40 10.01 -3.50
C GLU A 29 -2.71 9.46 -2.94
N THR A 30 -2.66 9.09 -1.68
CA THR A 30 -3.83 8.57 -0.96
C THR A 30 -4.69 9.67 -0.33
N GLY A 31 -4.21 10.92 -0.34
CA GLY A 31 -4.82 12.01 0.42
C GLY A 31 -4.67 11.85 1.94
N ASP A 32 -3.96 10.83 2.41
CA ASP A 32 -3.71 10.58 3.82
C ASP A 32 -2.42 11.29 4.25
N GLU A 33 -2.54 12.24 5.17
CA GLU A 33 -1.40 12.99 5.72
C GLU A 33 -0.47 12.12 6.59
N MET A 34 -0.95 10.96 7.04
CA MET A 34 -0.21 10.04 7.90
C MET A 34 0.72 9.12 7.13
N ILE A 35 0.53 9.00 5.81
CA ILE A 35 1.29 8.09 4.95
C ILE A 35 1.67 8.80 3.65
N ARG A 36 2.95 8.81 3.35
CA ARG A 36 3.48 9.41 2.13
C ARG A 36 4.54 8.52 1.48
N ALA A 37 4.38 8.26 0.20
CA ALA A 37 5.41 7.62 -0.60
C ALA A 37 6.37 8.69 -1.15
N ALA A 38 7.58 8.76 -0.63
CA ALA A 38 8.57 9.77 -1.03
C ALA A 38 9.72 9.19 -1.86
N GLN A 39 9.88 7.88 -1.87
CA GLN A 39 10.93 7.19 -2.60
C GLN A 39 10.34 6.34 -3.73
N PRO A 40 11.09 6.15 -4.84
CA PRO A 40 10.61 5.32 -5.93
C PRO A 40 10.40 3.87 -5.52
N LEU A 41 9.41 3.24 -6.13
CA LEU A 41 9.16 1.80 -6.00
C LEU A 41 10.30 1.03 -6.66
N GLN A 42 10.94 0.14 -5.91
CA GLN A 42 11.91 -0.80 -6.44
C GLN A 42 11.21 -2.08 -6.86
N TYR A 43 11.49 -2.54 -8.05
CA TYR A 43 10.92 -3.77 -8.56
C TYR A 43 12.01 -4.69 -9.14
N ASP A 44 11.81 -5.98 -8.94
CA ASP A 44 12.56 -7.05 -9.59
C ASP A 44 11.57 -8.16 -9.91
N ILE A 45 11.11 -8.19 -11.15
CA ILE A 45 10.02 -9.05 -11.60
C ILE A 45 10.40 -9.83 -12.85
N GLU A 46 9.84 -11.01 -12.97
CA GLU A 46 9.89 -11.85 -14.15
C GLU A 46 8.50 -11.98 -14.75
N VAL A 47 8.40 -11.74 -16.04
CA VAL A 47 7.16 -11.86 -16.79
C VAL A 47 7.23 -13.06 -17.71
N GLN A 48 6.22 -13.91 -17.63
CA GLN A 48 6.07 -15.12 -18.42
C GLN A 48 4.77 -15.05 -19.22
N LYS A 49 4.83 -15.36 -20.50
CA LYS A 49 3.64 -15.52 -21.32
C LYS A 49 3.02 -16.89 -21.06
N LEU A 50 1.73 -16.90 -20.78
CA LEU A 50 0.93 -18.10 -20.65
C LEU A 50 -0.08 -18.17 -21.79
N GLU A 51 -0.68 -19.33 -21.97
CA GLU A 51 -1.82 -19.47 -22.88
C GLU A 51 -3.00 -18.63 -22.33
N GLY A 52 -3.31 -17.56 -23.06
CA GLY A 52 -4.40 -16.65 -22.72
C GLY A 52 -4.06 -15.53 -21.72
N GLY A 53 -2.80 -15.33 -21.33
CA GLY A 53 -2.45 -14.27 -20.40
C GLY A 53 -0.97 -14.12 -20.09
N LEU A 54 -0.69 -13.30 -19.10
CA LEU A 54 0.66 -13.08 -18.56
C LEU A 54 0.71 -13.51 -17.11
N LEU A 55 1.83 -14.09 -16.71
CA LEU A 55 2.15 -14.34 -15.32
C LEU A 55 3.34 -13.47 -14.92
N VAL A 56 3.14 -12.61 -13.93
CA VAL A 56 4.18 -11.75 -13.38
C VAL A 56 4.53 -12.24 -11.99
N ARG A 57 5.81 -12.46 -11.73
CA ARG A 57 6.31 -12.85 -10.40
C ARG A 57 7.54 -12.03 -10.04
N GLY A 58 7.70 -11.79 -8.78
CA GLY A 58 8.90 -11.11 -8.31
C GLY A 58 8.72 -10.44 -6.97
N SER A 59 9.46 -9.36 -6.78
CA SER A 59 9.42 -8.57 -5.55
C SER A 59 9.22 -7.09 -5.83
N LEU A 60 8.45 -6.46 -4.96
CA LEU A 60 8.22 -5.03 -4.93
C LEU A 60 8.63 -4.49 -3.57
N ARG A 61 9.31 -3.33 -3.54
CA ARG A 61 9.70 -2.65 -2.31
C ARG A 61 9.42 -1.16 -2.41
N LEU A 62 8.80 -0.63 -1.38
CA LEU A 62 8.46 0.79 -1.29
C LEU A 62 8.70 1.28 0.13
N ALA A 63 9.48 2.36 0.27
CA ALA A 63 9.63 3.04 1.55
C ALA A 63 8.57 4.12 1.69
N LEU A 64 7.85 4.08 2.80
CA LEU A 64 6.82 5.05 3.16
C LEU A 64 7.30 5.93 4.31
N GLU A 65 7.06 7.21 4.21
CA GLU A 65 7.15 8.13 5.33
C GLU A 65 5.79 8.17 6.03
N CYS A 66 5.76 7.73 7.26
CA CYS A 66 4.54 7.60 8.04
C CYS A 66 4.61 8.45 9.31
N ARG A 67 3.43 8.79 9.85
CA ARG A 67 3.28 9.28 11.21
C ARG A 67 2.52 8.27 12.04
N CYS A 68 3.04 8.00 13.22
CA CYS A 68 2.36 7.11 14.16
C CYS A 68 1.01 7.69 14.56
N VAL A 69 -0.06 6.93 14.46
CA VAL A 69 -1.41 7.37 14.83
C VAL A 69 -1.58 7.53 16.33
N ARG A 70 -0.66 7.00 17.14
CA ARG A 70 -0.69 7.09 18.61
C ARG A 70 0.18 8.21 19.14
N CYS A 71 1.44 8.29 18.77
CA CYS A 71 2.39 9.29 19.28
C CYS A 71 2.64 10.46 18.34
N LEU A 72 2.17 10.39 17.08
CA LEU A 72 2.33 11.39 16.02
C LEU A 72 3.78 11.65 15.60
N GLU A 73 4.71 10.80 16.01
CA GLU A 73 6.10 10.89 15.59
C GLU A 73 6.27 10.35 14.18
N PRO A 74 7.11 11.00 13.33
CA PRO A 74 7.41 10.49 12.01
C PRO A 74 8.30 9.25 12.10
N PHE A 75 8.06 8.29 11.20
CA PHE A 75 8.90 7.11 11.02
C PHE A 75 8.86 6.64 9.58
N THR A 76 9.83 5.81 9.19
CA THR A 76 9.87 5.20 7.88
C THR A 76 9.44 3.75 7.97
N LEU A 77 8.50 3.35 7.12
CA LEU A 77 8.04 1.96 6.99
C LEU A 77 8.43 1.44 5.61
N GLU A 78 9.14 0.32 5.58
CA GLU A 78 9.44 -0.37 4.33
C GLU A 78 8.39 -1.44 4.07
N LEU A 79 7.65 -1.28 2.96
CA LEU A 79 6.75 -2.30 2.44
C LEU A 79 7.52 -3.18 1.46
N ALA A 80 7.47 -4.48 1.65
CA ALA A 80 8.11 -5.45 0.79
C ALA A 80 7.17 -6.59 0.46
N LEU A 81 6.81 -6.71 -0.81
CA LEU A 81 6.12 -7.88 -1.36
C LEU A 81 7.18 -8.80 -1.95
N LYS A 82 7.65 -9.78 -1.18
CA LYS A 82 8.76 -10.67 -1.56
C LYS A 82 8.38 -11.71 -2.60
N ALA A 83 7.12 -12.08 -2.67
CA ALA A 83 6.58 -13.09 -3.56
C ALA A 83 5.35 -12.58 -4.29
N TRP A 84 5.47 -11.37 -4.84
CA TRP A 84 4.39 -10.78 -5.63
C TRP A 84 4.13 -11.64 -6.86
N THR A 85 2.87 -12.01 -7.05
CA THR A 85 2.41 -12.79 -8.19
C THR A 85 1.14 -12.17 -8.73
N CYS A 86 1.12 -11.90 -10.02
CA CYS A 86 -0.01 -11.31 -10.70
C CYS A 86 -0.29 -12.08 -11.99
N HIS A 87 -1.53 -12.48 -12.20
CA HIS A 87 -1.99 -13.10 -13.45
C HIS A 87 -2.85 -12.10 -14.21
N LEU A 88 -2.49 -11.81 -15.44
CA LEU A 88 -3.16 -10.86 -16.31
C LEU A 88 -3.74 -11.59 -17.52
N PRO A 89 -5.05 -11.85 -17.58
CA PRO A 89 -5.69 -12.44 -18.74
C PRO A 89 -5.73 -11.44 -19.90
N PHE A 90 -5.71 -11.96 -21.13
CA PHE A 90 -5.90 -11.13 -22.33
C PHE A 90 -7.37 -10.94 -22.70
N GLU A 91 -8.26 -11.76 -22.16
CA GLU A 91 -9.69 -11.72 -22.42
C GLU A 91 -10.48 -11.69 -21.13
N GLY A 92 -11.68 -11.11 -21.17
CA GLY A 92 -12.58 -11.01 -20.02
C GLY A 92 -12.65 -9.62 -19.41
N GLU A 93 -13.35 -9.50 -18.29
CA GLU A 93 -13.56 -8.22 -17.61
C GLU A 93 -12.28 -7.65 -16.99
N ASP A 94 -11.40 -8.54 -16.52
CA ASP A 94 -10.12 -8.17 -15.92
C ASP A 94 -8.96 -8.21 -16.91
N ALA A 95 -9.25 -8.16 -18.21
CA ALA A 95 -8.24 -8.25 -19.23
C ALA A 95 -7.25 -7.09 -19.21
N ALA A 96 -5.97 -7.41 -19.34
CA ALA A 96 -4.94 -6.39 -19.50
C ALA A 96 -5.08 -5.69 -20.85
N ALA A 97 -5.01 -4.36 -20.84
CA ALA A 97 -5.02 -3.58 -22.06
C ALA A 97 -3.71 -3.79 -22.83
N VAL A 98 -3.79 -4.30 -24.07
CA VAL A 98 -2.66 -4.47 -24.96
C VAL A 98 -2.67 -3.35 -25.99
N VAL A 99 -1.64 -2.53 -26.00
CA VAL A 99 -1.46 -1.42 -26.95
C VAL A 99 -0.12 -1.59 -27.65
N ASN A 100 -0.14 -1.73 -28.96
CA ASN A 100 1.08 -1.92 -29.78
C ASN A 100 1.98 -3.09 -29.31
N ASP A 101 1.37 -4.22 -29.00
CA ASP A 101 2.04 -5.39 -28.42
C ASP A 101 2.71 -5.15 -27.05
N CYS A 102 2.31 -4.10 -26.36
CA CYS A 102 2.81 -3.75 -25.03
C CYS A 102 1.70 -3.78 -23.98
N VAL A 103 2.06 -4.22 -22.78
CA VAL A 103 1.20 -4.23 -21.61
C VAL A 103 1.84 -3.39 -20.51
N ASP A 104 1.07 -2.47 -19.96
CA ASP A 104 1.50 -1.65 -18.81
C ASP A 104 1.15 -2.38 -17.51
N LEU A 105 2.18 -2.73 -16.75
CA LEU A 105 2.05 -3.40 -15.45
C LEU A 105 1.93 -2.40 -14.29
N THR A 106 2.13 -1.12 -14.56
CA THR A 106 2.13 -0.05 -13.53
C THR A 106 0.84 -0.02 -12.71
N PRO A 107 -0.37 -0.07 -13.31
CA PRO A 107 -1.61 -0.06 -12.53
C PRO A 107 -1.74 -1.23 -11.56
N PHE A 108 -1.31 -2.41 -11.98
CA PHE A 108 -1.40 -3.62 -11.17
C PHE A 108 -0.44 -3.59 -9.98
N ALA A 109 0.80 -3.16 -10.20
CA ALA A 109 1.75 -2.95 -9.13
C ALA A 109 1.27 -1.88 -8.14
N ARG A 110 0.68 -0.81 -8.64
CA ARG A 110 0.08 0.26 -7.83
C ARG A 110 -1.03 -0.25 -6.93
N GLU A 111 -1.99 -0.97 -7.49
CA GLU A 111 -3.13 -1.51 -6.74
C GLU A 111 -2.69 -2.43 -5.62
N ASP A 112 -1.81 -3.38 -5.93
CA ASP A 112 -1.31 -4.34 -4.95
C ASP A 112 -0.47 -3.66 -3.85
N MET A 113 0.32 -2.66 -4.20
CA MET A 113 1.06 -1.88 -3.20
C MET A 113 0.14 -1.06 -2.30
N LEU A 114 -0.93 -0.47 -2.84
CA LEU A 114 -1.91 0.29 -2.05
C LEU A 114 -2.66 -0.60 -1.06
N LEU A 115 -2.92 -1.85 -1.40
CA LEU A 115 -3.55 -2.81 -0.50
C LEU A 115 -2.65 -3.14 0.71
N GLU A 116 -1.35 -3.05 0.56
CA GLU A 116 -0.38 -3.27 1.64
C GLU A 116 -0.16 -2.06 2.54
N PHE A 117 -0.69 -0.90 2.18
CA PHE A 117 -0.55 0.30 3.01
C PHE A 117 -1.22 0.09 4.38
N PRO A 118 -0.52 0.43 5.49
CA PRO A 118 -1.11 0.29 6.81
C PRO A 118 -2.29 1.24 6.98
N ARG A 119 -3.39 0.75 7.52
CA ARG A 119 -4.56 1.60 7.85
C ARG A 119 -4.28 2.48 9.05
N HIS A 120 -3.51 1.97 9.98
CA HIS A 120 -3.12 2.65 11.21
C HIS A 120 -1.61 2.51 11.40
N PRO A 121 -0.79 3.40 10.81
CA PRO A 121 0.66 3.29 10.94
C PRO A 121 1.08 3.49 12.40
N LEU A 122 1.90 2.58 12.90
CA LEU A 122 2.46 2.60 14.24
C LEU A 122 3.98 2.59 14.15
N CYS A 123 4.64 3.47 14.87
CA CYS A 123 6.11 3.50 14.93
C CYS A 123 6.68 2.20 15.51
N LYS A 124 5.94 1.57 16.41
CA LYS A 124 6.19 0.24 16.96
C LYS A 124 4.87 -0.38 17.47
N PRO A 125 4.76 -1.71 17.52
CA PRO A 125 3.52 -2.40 17.89
C PRO A 125 3.00 -2.04 19.29
N ASP A 126 3.90 -1.73 20.20
CA ASP A 126 3.63 -1.40 21.61
C ASP A 126 3.68 0.10 21.91
N CYS A 127 3.46 0.95 20.90
CA CYS A 127 3.47 2.39 21.09
C CYS A 127 2.44 2.83 22.13
N GLY A 128 2.90 3.46 23.19
CA GLY A 128 2.07 3.91 24.32
C GLY A 128 1.29 5.21 24.05
N GLY A 129 1.45 5.83 22.89
CA GLY A 129 0.79 7.07 22.53
C GLY A 129 1.56 8.32 22.91
N LEU A 130 0.85 9.46 22.92
CA LEU A 130 1.43 10.75 23.27
C LEU A 130 1.86 10.76 24.74
N LYS A 131 3.13 11.14 24.98
CA LYS A 131 3.62 11.38 26.35
C LYS A 131 3.09 12.73 26.84
N THR A 132 1.86 12.75 27.30
CA THR A 132 1.30 13.96 27.91
C THR A 132 1.64 14.01 29.38
N LYS A 133 2.16 15.15 29.84
CA LYS A 133 2.37 15.43 31.28
C LYS A 133 1.07 15.65 32.06
N ILE A 134 -0.07 15.36 31.46
CA ILE A 134 -1.41 15.59 32.02
C ILE A 134 -1.87 14.32 32.77
N GLY A 135 -1.07 13.88 33.73
CA GLY A 135 -1.45 12.73 34.56
C GLY A 135 -2.48 13.01 35.66
N LYS A 136 -2.80 14.28 35.97
CA LYS A 136 -3.72 14.64 37.05
C LYS A 136 -5.10 15.17 36.64
N ALA A 137 -5.28 15.55 35.38
CA ALA A 137 -6.56 16.07 34.87
C ALA A 137 -7.53 14.97 34.38
N ARG A 138 -7.07 13.74 34.22
CA ARG A 138 -7.90 12.63 33.70
C ARG A 138 -8.89 12.06 34.71
N LYS A 139 -8.66 12.22 36.03
CA LYS A 139 -9.58 11.68 37.05
C LYS A 139 -10.90 12.44 37.16
N THR A 140 -10.91 13.71 36.81
CA THR A 140 -12.12 14.53 36.79
C THR A 140 -12.92 14.42 35.52
N ALA A 141 -12.26 14.09 34.39
CA ALA A 141 -12.94 13.91 33.12
C ALA A 141 -13.66 12.53 33.02
N ASP A 142 -13.13 11.49 33.65
CA ASP A 142 -13.74 10.16 33.67
C ASP A 142 -15.04 10.12 34.52
N GLU A 143 -15.13 10.89 35.61
CA GLU A 143 -16.36 10.98 36.39
C GLU A 143 -17.48 11.70 35.67
N THR A 144 -17.18 12.75 34.90
CA THR A 144 -18.17 13.46 34.09
C THR A 144 -18.56 12.67 32.82
N ALA A 145 -17.64 11.95 32.22
CA ALA A 145 -17.92 11.08 31.07
C ALA A 145 -18.80 9.88 31.48
N ALA A 146 -18.54 9.26 32.63
CA ALA A 146 -19.34 8.16 33.15
C ALA A 146 -20.79 8.59 33.45
N SER A 147 -21.02 9.82 33.94
CA SER A 147 -22.37 10.33 34.19
C SER A 147 -23.15 10.67 32.93
N ALA A 148 -22.46 11.11 31.87
CA ALA A 148 -23.09 11.39 30.56
C ALA A 148 -23.57 10.10 29.88
N TRP A 149 -22.81 9.02 29.98
CA TRP A 149 -23.17 7.72 29.39
C TRP A 149 -24.27 7.00 30.22
N ALA A 150 -24.35 7.22 31.53
CA ALA A 150 -25.39 6.63 32.37
C ALA A 150 -26.81 7.07 32.00
N GLU A 151 -26.98 8.20 31.33
CA GLU A 151 -28.27 8.64 30.82
C GLU A 151 -28.76 7.85 29.61
N LEU A 152 -27.83 7.24 28.85
CA LEU A 152 -28.19 6.38 27.71
C LEU A 152 -28.86 5.06 28.16
N ASP A 153 -28.51 4.57 29.34
CA ASP A 153 -29.14 3.37 29.91
C ASP A 153 -30.61 3.58 30.32
N LYS A 154 -31.06 4.83 30.41
CA LYS A 154 -32.47 5.18 30.67
C LYS A 154 -33.32 5.17 29.40
N LEU A 155 -32.71 5.10 28.21
CA LEU A 155 -33.43 4.94 26.95
C LEU A 155 -33.80 3.47 26.79
N LYS A 156 -34.99 3.13 27.23
CA LYS A 156 -35.59 1.82 26.91
C LYS A 156 -36.06 1.86 25.45
N LEU A 157 -35.37 1.14 24.63
CA LEU A 157 -35.80 0.82 23.29
C LEU A 157 -36.75 -0.38 23.33
#